data_42959b2ae9b3846e68a74ff2e13894c3
#
_entry.id   42959b2ae9b3846e68a74ff2e13894c3
#
_cell.length_a   1.000
_cell.length_b   1.000
_cell.length_c   1.000
_cell.angle_alpha   90.00
_cell.angle_beta   90.00
_cell.angle_gamma   90.00
#
_symmetry.space_group_name_H-M   'P 1'
#
loop_
_entity.id
_entity.type
_entity.pdbx_description
1 polymer ?
#
loop_
_entity_poly.entity_id
_entity_poly.type
_entity_poly.pdbx_seq_one_letter_code
_entity_poly.pdbx_strand_id
1 'polypeptide(L)'
;MKKLSIIFVCFAIVFSFAACTNNVAFTETENKTIVTKDGTEYTFVGFEGRVWCFGEWDFIGHVEGEKKSFVHLTNKIKTGMYSVNDSQDVLVRYFPDNEFSGIYVKSELLKTEIALDNCIRFEFVKGSLFNNEKTTLSQKGITECEQFLNEIKNGQKAKNAGLYDLVKQPDGTLNNCYVYGYVCGVVQEDINVVIPLEVMSFNDEAYSIRIDDIEYVLPQEWLDKLISE
;
A
#
# COMPACT_ATOMS: atom_id res chain seq x y z
N MET A 1 45.46 -21.83 -30.83
CA MET A 1 44.71 -21.88 -29.57
C MET A 1 44.22 -20.51 -29.06
N LYS A 2 44.95 -19.38 -29.24
CA LYS A 2 44.50 -18.05 -28.76
C LYS A 2 43.24 -17.48 -29.43
N LYS A 3 42.96 -17.81 -30.71
CA LYS A 3 41.76 -17.33 -31.45
C LYS A 3 40.46 -17.99 -31.00
N LEU A 4 40.51 -19.24 -30.52
CA LEU A 4 39.32 -19.98 -30.05
C LEU A 4 38.82 -19.43 -28.69
N SER A 5 39.77 -19.03 -27.83
CA SER A 5 39.43 -18.44 -26.51
C SER A 5 38.68 -17.09 -26.62
N ILE A 6 39.02 -16.27 -27.63
CA ILE A 6 38.37 -14.96 -27.85
C ILE A 6 36.91 -15.15 -28.30
N ILE A 7 36.64 -16.13 -29.17
CA ILE A 7 35.29 -16.43 -29.63
C ILE A 7 34.40 -16.93 -28.48
N PHE A 8 34.95 -17.76 -27.59
CA PHE A 8 34.21 -18.26 -26.43
C PHE A 8 33.88 -17.14 -25.40
N VAL A 9 34.80 -16.21 -25.19
CA VAL A 9 34.58 -15.05 -24.31
C VAL A 9 33.53 -14.11 -24.93
N CYS A 10 33.56 -13.85 -26.23
CA CYS A 10 32.55 -13.04 -26.89
C CYS A 10 31.16 -13.70 -26.86
N PHE A 11 31.07 -15.03 -27.02
CA PHE A 11 29.81 -15.79 -26.89
C PHE A 11 29.29 -15.73 -25.45
N ALA A 12 30.14 -15.89 -24.43
CA ALA A 12 29.74 -15.80 -23.05
C ALA A 12 29.25 -14.38 -22.69
N ILE A 13 29.84 -13.31 -23.22
CA ILE A 13 29.39 -11.94 -23.05
C ILE A 13 28.06 -11.69 -23.74
N VAL A 14 27.85 -12.20 -24.95
CA VAL A 14 26.57 -12.08 -25.69
C VAL A 14 25.45 -12.84 -24.96
N PHE A 15 25.75 -14.03 -24.42
CA PHE A 15 24.75 -14.76 -23.58
C PHE A 15 24.46 -14.10 -22.24
N SER A 16 25.44 -13.42 -21.62
CA SER A 16 25.20 -12.66 -20.37
C SER A 16 24.37 -11.39 -20.61
N PHE A 17 24.39 -10.80 -21.80
CA PHE A 17 23.48 -9.72 -22.18
C PHE A 17 22.09 -10.19 -22.62
N ALA A 18 21.94 -11.46 -23.03
CA ALA A 18 20.64 -12.06 -23.34
C ALA A 18 19.85 -12.50 -22.08
N ALA A 19 20.47 -12.51 -20.91
CA ALA A 19 19.80 -12.63 -19.61
C ALA A 19 19.15 -11.31 -19.16
N CYS A 20 18.95 -10.37 -20.09
CA CYS A 20 18.28 -9.11 -19.84
C CYS A 20 16.78 -9.35 -19.73
N THR A 21 16.31 -9.36 -18.48
CA THR A 21 15.00 -8.87 -18.09
C THR A 21 13.90 -9.24 -19.09
N ASN A 22 13.19 -10.33 -18.82
CA ASN A 22 11.86 -10.56 -19.34
C ASN A 22 10.95 -9.42 -18.80
N ASN A 23 11.12 -8.20 -19.34
CA ASN A 23 10.21 -7.11 -19.08
C ASN A 23 8.84 -7.55 -19.56
N VAL A 24 7.96 -7.84 -18.66
CA VAL A 24 6.57 -8.13 -18.98
C VAL A 24 6.00 -6.84 -19.59
N ALA A 25 5.36 -6.95 -20.73
CA ALA A 25 4.61 -5.85 -21.31
C ALA A 25 3.16 -5.96 -20.83
N PHE A 26 2.64 -4.86 -20.34
CA PHE A 26 1.28 -4.73 -19.83
C PHE A 26 0.48 -3.80 -20.74
N THR A 27 -0.77 -4.14 -21.01
CA THR A 27 -1.72 -3.29 -21.75
C THR A 27 -2.84 -2.88 -20.82
N GLU A 28 -3.10 -1.57 -20.71
CA GLU A 28 -4.23 -1.05 -19.92
C GLU A 28 -5.49 -1.02 -20.78
N THR A 29 -6.60 -1.50 -20.23
CA THR A 29 -7.92 -1.45 -20.85
C THR A 29 -8.70 -0.21 -20.37
N GLU A 30 -9.83 0.12 -21.05
CA GLU A 30 -10.71 1.24 -20.70
C GLU A 30 -11.24 1.15 -19.24
N ASN A 31 -11.33 -0.04 -18.68
CA ASN A 31 -11.85 -0.28 -17.32
C ASN A 31 -10.75 -0.26 -16.24
N LYS A 32 -9.57 0.30 -16.53
CA LYS A 32 -8.40 0.27 -15.63
C LYS A 32 -7.93 -1.15 -15.30
N THR A 33 -8.27 -2.14 -16.09
CA THR A 33 -7.73 -3.49 -15.99
C THR A 33 -6.43 -3.52 -16.76
N ILE A 34 -5.43 -4.18 -16.21
CA ILE A 34 -4.14 -4.41 -16.86
C ILE A 34 -4.10 -5.86 -17.33
N VAL A 35 -3.66 -6.06 -18.56
CA VAL A 35 -3.55 -7.39 -19.18
C VAL A 35 -2.11 -7.62 -19.61
N THR A 36 -1.57 -8.78 -19.28
CA THR A 36 -0.25 -9.26 -19.76
C THR A 36 -0.37 -9.90 -21.13
N LYS A 37 0.76 -10.14 -21.80
CA LYS A 37 0.79 -10.79 -23.13
C LYS A 37 0.23 -12.22 -23.15
N ASP A 38 0.30 -12.93 -22.03
CA ASP A 38 -0.26 -14.28 -21.87
C ASP A 38 -1.75 -14.27 -21.51
N GLY A 39 -2.36 -13.08 -21.42
CA GLY A 39 -3.78 -12.91 -21.15
C GLY A 39 -4.15 -12.87 -19.67
N THR A 40 -3.17 -12.84 -18.76
CA THR A 40 -3.46 -12.66 -17.34
C THR A 40 -4.00 -11.25 -17.07
N GLU A 41 -5.14 -11.15 -16.40
CA GLU A 41 -5.80 -9.89 -16.10
C GLU A 41 -5.60 -9.48 -14.64
N TYR A 42 -5.46 -8.16 -14.42
CA TYR A 42 -5.32 -7.55 -13.11
C TYR A 42 -6.32 -6.41 -12.96
N THR A 43 -7.11 -6.49 -11.91
CA THR A 43 -8.12 -5.48 -11.57
C THR A 43 -7.50 -4.41 -10.68
N PHE A 44 -7.71 -3.14 -11.02
CA PHE A 44 -7.36 -2.01 -10.17
C PHE A 44 -8.23 -2.01 -8.92
N VAL A 45 -7.61 -2.01 -7.73
CA VAL A 45 -8.32 -2.04 -6.45
C VAL A 45 -8.21 -0.74 -5.66
N GLY A 46 -7.31 0.16 -6.01
CA GLY A 46 -7.19 1.47 -5.40
C GLY A 46 -5.80 2.09 -5.54
N PHE A 47 -5.68 3.33 -5.07
CA PHE A 47 -4.40 4.03 -4.97
C PHE A 47 -3.78 3.82 -3.59
N GLU A 48 -2.46 3.91 -3.52
CA GLU A 48 -1.69 4.02 -2.28
C GLU A 48 -2.30 5.08 -1.34
N GLY A 49 -2.42 4.75 -0.05
CA GLY A 49 -3.12 5.57 0.94
C GLY A 49 -4.57 5.17 1.17
N ARG A 50 -5.29 4.65 0.16
CA ARG A 50 -6.63 4.04 0.33
C ARG A 50 -6.56 2.53 0.43
N VAL A 51 -5.60 1.94 -0.23
CA VAL A 51 -5.24 0.53 -0.12
C VAL A 51 -3.72 0.42 0.00
N TRP A 52 -3.25 -0.66 0.57
CA TRP A 52 -1.82 -0.92 0.77
C TRP A 52 -1.52 -2.39 0.54
N CYS A 53 -0.30 -2.68 0.06
CA CYS A 53 0.25 -4.03 0.01
C CYS A 53 1.61 -4.05 0.70
N PHE A 54 1.79 -5.05 1.58
CA PHE A 54 3.03 -5.19 2.33
C PHE A 54 4.05 -6.01 1.54
N GLY A 55 5.29 -5.57 1.53
CA GLY A 55 6.40 -6.32 0.98
C GLY A 55 7.37 -5.48 0.16
N GLU A 56 8.38 -6.15 -0.36
CA GLU A 56 9.35 -5.55 -1.27
C GLU A 56 8.77 -5.49 -2.68
N TRP A 57 9.11 -4.42 -3.41
CA TRP A 57 8.62 -4.18 -4.76
C TRP A 57 9.75 -4.39 -5.76
N ASP A 58 9.57 -5.37 -6.66
CA ASP A 58 10.51 -5.70 -7.72
C ASP A 58 9.98 -5.27 -9.08
N PHE A 59 10.77 -4.47 -9.79
CA PHE A 59 10.40 -3.99 -11.12
C PHE A 59 10.28 -5.14 -12.12
N ILE A 60 9.11 -5.28 -12.74
CA ILE A 60 8.83 -6.37 -13.69
C ILE A 60 8.53 -5.89 -15.12
N GLY A 61 8.16 -4.62 -15.33
CA GLY A 61 7.88 -4.16 -16.68
C GLY A 61 7.23 -2.80 -16.81
N HIS A 62 6.71 -2.50 -18.00
CA HIS A 62 6.07 -1.23 -18.33
C HIS A 62 4.69 -1.48 -18.94
N VAL A 63 3.79 -0.50 -18.73
CA VAL A 63 2.51 -0.45 -19.45
C VAL A 63 2.76 0.14 -20.85
N GLU A 64 2.12 -0.41 -21.87
CA GLU A 64 2.25 0.06 -23.24
C GLU A 64 1.75 1.51 -23.37
N GLY A 65 2.51 2.31 -24.11
CA GLY A 65 2.19 3.74 -24.31
C GLY A 65 2.66 4.68 -23.20
N GLU A 66 3.15 4.18 -22.07
CA GLU A 66 3.74 5.04 -21.03
C GLU A 66 5.06 5.67 -21.50
N LYS A 67 5.18 6.98 -21.24
CA LYS A 67 6.47 7.66 -21.40
C LYS A 67 7.44 7.09 -20.37
N LYS A 68 8.56 6.54 -20.83
CA LYS A 68 9.67 6.12 -19.96
C LYS A 68 10.25 7.37 -19.30
N SER A 69 9.72 7.76 -18.17
CA SER A 69 10.26 8.84 -17.37
C SER A 69 11.35 8.29 -16.46
N PHE A 70 12.55 8.83 -16.60
CA PHE A 70 13.61 8.64 -15.61
C PHE A 70 13.34 9.63 -14.48
N VAL A 71 12.68 9.17 -13.44
CA VAL A 71 12.33 10.04 -12.33
C VAL A 71 13.40 9.98 -11.26
N HIS A 72 13.78 11.16 -10.85
CA HIS A 72 14.60 11.54 -9.70
C HIS A 72 15.85 10.70 -9.41
N LEU A 73 16.97 11.33 -9.61
CA LEU A 73 18.34 10.87 -9.31
C LEU A 73 18.57 10.38 -7.85
N THR A 74 17.60 10.59 -6.95
CA THR A 74 17.71 10.22 -5.53
C THR A 74 17.03 8.89 -5.16
N ASN A 75 15.92 8.53 -5.83
CA ASN A 75 15.20 7.29 -5.51
C ASN A 75 15.14 6.39 -6.72
N LYS A 76 15.93 5.50 -6.97
CA LYS A 76 16.07 4.55 -8.11
C LYS A 76 14.75 3.87 -8.58
N ILE A 77 13.58 4.43 -8.26
CA ILE A 77 12.28 3.91 -8.63
C ILE A 77 11.96 4.37 -10.06
N LYS A 78 11.67 3.43 -10.95
CA LYS A 78 11.32 3.68 -12.35
C LYS A 78 9.81 3.69 -12.51
N THR A 79 9.29 4.47 -13.47
CA THR A 79 7.90 4.32 -13.92
C THR A 79 7.65 2.90 -14.40
N GLY A 80 6.58 2.27 -13.96
CA GLY A 80 6.19 0.95 -14.44
C GLY A 80 5.52 0.07 -13.39
N MET A 81 5.53 -1.22 -13.67
CA MET A 81 4.89 -2.26 -12.86
C MET A 81 5.90 -2.97 -11.98
N TYR A 82 5.49 -3.25 -10.78
CA TYR A 82 6.25 -3.95 -9.75
C TYR A 82 5.47 -5.15 -9.23
N SER A 83 6.13 -6.28 -9.05
CA SER A 83 5.62 -7.40 -8.25
C SER A 83 5.85 -7.12 -6.77
N VAL A 84 5.10 -7.81 -5.91
CA VAL A 84 5.22 -7.68 -4.46
C VAL A 84 5.68 -9.02 -3.88
N ASN A 85 6.81 -9.03 -3.17
CA ASN A 85 7.41 -10.25 -2.58
C ASN A 85 7.64 -11.37 -3.59
N ASP A 86 8.21 -11.07 -4.75
CA ASP A 86 8.41 -12.02 -5.86
C ASP A 86 7.11 -12.70 -6.38
N SER A 87 5.93 -12.27 -5.90
CA SER A 87 4.63 -12.74 -6.38
C SER A 87 4.05 -11.77 -7.39
N GLN A 88 3.37 -12.33 -8.41
CA GLN A 88 2.59 -11.56 -9.37
C GLN A 88 1.09 -11.56 -9.05
N ASP A 89 0.67 -11.98 -7.87
CA ASP A 89 -0.75 -11.97 -7.48
C ASP A 89 -1.24 -10.55 -7.19
N VAL A 90 -0.34 -9.70 -6.68
CA VAL A 90 -0.54 -8.27 -6.46
C VAL A 90 0.55 -7.50 -7.21
N LEU A 91 0.15 -6.50 -7.97
CA LEU A 91 1.05 -5.61 -8.68
C LEU A 91 0.89 -4.18 -8.20
N VAL A 92 1.99 -3.44 -8.20
CA VAL A 92 2.01 -2.00 -7.95
C VAL A 92 2.43 -1.29 -9.22
N ARG A 93 1.62 -0.32 -9.66
CA ARG A 93 1.98 0.58 -10.76
C ARG A 93 2.42 1.92 -10.19
N TYR A 94 3.67 2.27 -10.39
CA TYR A 94 4.20 3.54 -9.94
C TYR A 94 4.06 4.62 -11.03
N PHE A 95 3.44 5.75 -10.64
CA PHE A 95 3.24 6.94 -11.49
C PHE A 95 4.07 8.11 -10.94
N PRO A 96 5.23 8.41 -11.53
CA PRO A 96 6.11 9.44 -10.99
C PRO A 96 5.53 10.86 -11.05
N ASP A 97 4.67 11.13 -12.03
CA ASP A 97 4.11 12.46 -12.25
C ASP A 97 3.00 12.82 -11.23
N ASN A 98 2.44 11.83 -10.54
CA ASN A 98 1.30 12.00 -9.64
C ASN A 98 1.63 11.70 -8.17
N GLU A 99 2.85 11.27 -7.86
CA GLU A 99 3.28 10.83 -6.51
C GLU A 99 2.40 9.70 -5.90
N PHE A 100 1.57 9.04 -6.70
CA PHE A 100 0.68 7.96 -6.27
C PHE A 100 1.00 6.66 -7.00
N SER A 101 0.89 5.56 -6.25
CA SER A 101 0.96 4.22 -6.83
C SER A 101 -0.43 3.61 -6.92
N GLY A 102 -0.70 2.91 -8.02
CA GLY A 102 -1.93 2.13 -8.19
C GLY A 102 -1.69 0.68 -7.79
N ILE A 103 -2.61 0.08 -7.05
CA ILE A 103 -2.55 -1.32 -6.64
C ILE A 103 -3.53 -2.14 -7.47
N TYR A 104 -3.06 -3.26 -7.98
CA TYR A 104 -3.78 -4.17 -8.85
C TYR A 104 -3.70 -5.59 -8.29
N VAL A 105 -4.79 -6.31 -8.33
CA VAL A 105 -4.89 -7.71 -7.92
C VAL A 105 -5.24 -8.57 -9.13
N LYS A 106 -4.63 -9.73 -9.27
CA LYS A 106 -4.95 -10.70 -10.30
C LYS A 106 -6.44 -11.00 -10.26
N SER A 107 -7.15 -10.76 -11.37
CA SER A 107 -8.62 -10.72 -11.39
C SER A 107 -9.26 -12.02 -10.93
N GLU A 108 -8.64 -13.17 -11.23
CA GLU A 108 -9.13 -14.49 -10.80
C GLU A 108 -9.04 -14.73 -9.28
N LEU A 109 -8.18 -13.99 -8.58
CA LEU A 109 -8.00 -14.11 -7.13
C LEU A 109 -8.97 -13.20 -6.36
N LEU A 110 -9.52 -12.18 -7.00
CA LEU A 110 -10.39 -11.20 -6.34
C LEU A 110 -11.80 -11.77 -6.15
N LYS A 111 -12.12 -12.19 -4.93
CA LYS A 111 -13.41 -12.81 -4.57
C LYS A 111 -14.47 -11.80 -4.14
N THR A 112 -14.04 -10.63 -3.69
CA THR A 112 -14.90 -9.55 -3.23
C THR A 112 -14.24 -8.19 -3.48
N GLU A 113 -15.03 -7.14 -3.48
CA GLU A 113 -14.54 -5.77 -3.60
C GLU A 113 -13.67 -5.40 -2.38
N ILE A 114 -12.54 -4.74 -2.63
CA ILE A 114 -11.67 -4.22 -1.57
C ILE A 114 -12.32 -2.95 -1.01
N ALA A 115 -13.15 -3.13 0.00
CA ALA A 115 -13.89 -2.08 0.68
C ALA A 115 -13.92 -2.32 2.18
N LEU A 116 -13.97 -1.25 2.97
CA LEU A 116 -13.95 -1.33 4.43
C LEU A 116 -15.10 -2.18 5.01
N ASP A 117 -16.26 -2.16 4.33
CA ASP A 117 -17.43 -2.94 4.70
C ASP A 117 -17.27 -4.46 4.51
N ASN A 118 -16.28 -4.86 3.74
CA ASN A 118 -15.99 -6.26 3.43
C ASN A 118 -14.80 -6.80 4.25
N CYS A 119 -14.27 -6.04 5.22
CA CYS A 119 -13.18 -6.49 6.06
C CYS A 119 -13.61 -7.67 6.92
N ILE A 120 -12.81 -8.74 6.88
CA ILE A 120 -13.00 -9.97 7.67
C ILE A 120 -12.23 -9.96 8.99
N ARG A 121 -11.21 -9.09 9.09
CA ARG A 121 -10.42 -8.86 10.30
C ARG A 121 -9.66 -7.55 10.21
N PHE A 122 -9.06 -7.14 11.34
CA PHE A 122 -8.19 -5.98 11.43
C PHE A 122 -6.83 -6.36 12.03
N GLU A 123 -5.79 -5.66 11.58
CA GLU A 123 -4.42 -5.73 12.10
C GLU A 123 -3.98 -4.32 12.52
N PHE A 124 -3.06 -4.23 13.47
CA PHE A 124 -2.43 -2.96 13.83
C PHE A 124 -0.98 -2.95 13.38
N VAL A 125 -0.57 -1.87 12.72
CA VAL A 125 0.81 -1.62 12.30
C VAL A 125 1.29 -0.37 13.00
N LYS A 126 2.25 -0.49 13.91
CA LYS A 126 2.83 0.64 14.62
C LYS A 126 3.82 1.39 13.73
N GLY A 127 3.70 2.71 13.69
CA GLY A 127 4.58 3.56 12.90
C GLY A 127 4.24 3.55 11.41
N SER A 128 5.20 3.28 10.54
CA SER A 128 5.04 3.34 9.08
C SER A 128 4.51 2.05 8.48
N LEU A 129 3.67 2.14 7.45
CA LEU A 129 3.23 1.00 6.63
C LEU A 129 4.40 0.26 5.93
N PHE A 130 5.55 0.90 5.78
CA PHE A 130 6.78 0.26 5.28
C PHE A 130 7.45 -0.64 6.32
N ASN A 131 7.03 -0.55 7.59
CA ASN A 131 7.50 -1.44 8.64
C ASN A 131 6.68 -2.73 8.60
N ASN A 132 7.34 -3.88 8.51
CA ASN A 132 6.68 -5.19 8.44
C ASN A 132 6.23 -5.73 9.81
N GLU A 133 6.41 -4.98 10.90
CA GLU A 133 5.95 -5.37 12.22
C GLU A 133 4.43 -5.15 12.34
N LYS A 134 3.70 -6.22 12.09
CA LYS A 134 2.25 -6.27 12.25
C LYS A 134 1.90 -6.96 13.56
N THR A 135 0.95 -6.39 14.28
CA THR A 135 0.32 -7.05 15.42
C THR A 135 -1.10 -7.45 15.02
N THR A 136 -1.37 -8.75 14.99
CA THR A 136 -2.75 -9.24 14.77
C THR A 136 -3.57 -8.87 16.01
N LEU A 137 -4.69 -8.19 15.79
CA LEU A 137 -5.60 -7.84 16.88
C LEU A 137 -6.26 -9.12 17.45
N SER A 138 -6.45 -9.12 18.75
CA SER A 138 -7.28 -10.14 19.39
C SER A 138 -8.73 -10.08 18.90
N GLN A 139 -9.48 -11.14 19.13
CA GLN A 139 -10.93 -11.19 18.81
C GLN A 139 -11.67 -10.01 19.45
N LYS A 140 -11.26 -9.60 20.64
CA LYS A 140 -11.84 -8.44 21.33
C LYS A 140 -11.49 -7.14 20.60
N GLY A 141 -10.22 -6.95 20.19
CA GLY A 141 -9.79 -5.79 19.41
C GLY A 141 -10.53 -5.70 18.08
N ILE A 142 -10.75 -6.82 17.40
CA ILE A 142 -11.54 -6.90 16.15
C ILE A 142 -12.98 -6.42 16.42
N THR A 143 -13.65 -6.95 17.44
CA THR A 143 -15.03 -6.56 17.79
C THR A 143 -15.13 -5.06 18.12
N GLU A 144 -14.16 -4.51 18.80
CA GLU A 144 -14.10 -3.08 19.12
C GLU A 144 -13.89 -2.21 17.89
N CYS A 145 -13.03 -2.64 16.93
CA CYS A 145 -12.89 -1.97 15.64
C CYS A 145 -14.21 -1.95 14.86
N GLU A 146 -14.87 -3.08 14.74
CA GLU A 146 -16.16 -3.19 14.04
C GLU A 146 -17.22 -2.30 14.69
N GLN A 147 -17.31 -2.30 16.02
CA GLN A 147 -18.23 -1.45 16.75
C GLN A 147 -17.93 0.04 16.48
N PHE A 148 -16.67 0.46 16.58
CA PHE A 148 -16.27 1.83 16.33
C PHE A 148 -16.60 2.28 14.90
N LEU A 149 -16.32 1.46 13.90
CA LEU A 149 -16.65 1.74 12.51
C LEU A 149 -18.17 1.86 12.29
N ASN A 150 -18.95 1.00 12.94
CA ASN A 150 -20.41 1.08 12.91
C ASN A 150 -20.93 2.38 13.55
N GLU A 151 -20.37 2.81 14.68
CA GLU A 151 -20.72 4.08 15.32
C GLU A 151 -20.42 5.29 14.42
N ILE A 152 -19.29 5.25 13.67
CA ILE A 152 -18.96 6.28 12.66
C ILE A 152 -20.03 6.30 11.54
N LYS A 153 -20.34 5.15 10.97
CA LYS A 153 -21.36 5.05 9.90
C LYS A 153 -22.72 5.57 10.33
N ASN A 154 -23.08 5.34 11.57
CA ASN A 154 -24.34 5.82 12.15
C ASN A 154 -24.29 7.30 12.61
N GLY A 155 -23.19 8.01 12.39
CA GLY A 155 -23.02 9.41 12.78
C GLY A 155 -22.92 9.62 14.32
N GLN A 156 -22.61 8.57 15.07
CA GLN A 156 -22.51 8.60 16.53
C GLN A 156 -21.15 9.07 17.04
N LYS A 157 -20.12 9.08 16.17
CA LYS A 157 -18.78 9.57 16.51
C LYS A 157 -18.59 11.02 16.09
N ALA A 158 -17.97 11.78 16.96
CA ALA A 158 -17.60 13.15 16.68
C ALA A 158 -16.45 13.19 15.66
N LYS A 159 -16.63 14.01 14.61
CA LYS A 159 -15.52 14.39 13.74
C LYS A 159 -14.49 15.15 14.56
N ASN A 160 -13.22 15.02 14.15
CA ASN A 160 -12.15 15.80 14.77
C ASN A 160 -12.42 17.30 14.58
N ALA A 161 -12.75 17.98 15.67
CA ALA A 161 -12.89 19.43 15.72
C ALA A 161 -11.89 19.95 16.73
N GLY A 162 -10.71 20.39 16.26
CA GLY A 162 -9.76 21.12 17.08
C GLY A 162 -8.62 20.33 17.71
N LEU A 163 -8.41 19.04 17.40
CA LEU A 163 -7.21 18.33 17.90
C LEU A 163 -5.91 18.97 17.43
N TYR A 164 -5.88 19.52 16.23
CA TYR A 164 -4.72 20.24 15.71
C TYR A 164 -4.41 21.51 16.51
N ASP A 165 -5.41 22.14 17.12
CA ASP A 165 -5.21 23.32 17.96
C ASP A 165 -4.44 22.99 19.24
N LEU A 166 -4.47 21.72 19.72
CA LEU A 166 -3.70 21.25 20.88
C LEU A 166 -2.19 21.27 20.64
N VAL A 167 -1.77 21.13 19.37
CA VAL A 167 -0.37 20.99 18.99
C VAL A 167 0.13 22.15 18.13
N LYS A 168 -0.74 23.13 17.82
CA LYS A 168 -0.42 24.29 16.99
C LYS A 168 0.41 25.30 17.76
N GLN A 169 1.57 25.63 17.22
CA GLN A 169 2.44 26.68 17.74
C GLN A 169 1.97 28.08 17.31
N PRO A 170 2.41 29.16 17.99
CA PRO A 170 2.05 30.53 17.61
C PRO A 170 2.42 30.93 16.19
N ASP A 171 3.43 30.30 15.59
CA ASP A 171 3.85 30.48 14.21
C ASP A 171 3.03 29.66 13.19
N GLY A 172 2.04 28.87 13.67
CA GLY A 172 1.20 28.03 12.86
C GLY A 172 1.77 26.64 12.55
N THR A 173 3.00 26.34 13.00
CA THR A 173 3.57 24.99 12.86
C THR A 173 2.90 24.02 13.84
N LEU A 174 2.92 22.72 13.51
CA LEU A 174 2.43 21.65 14.39
C LEU A 174 3.63 21.03 15.10
N ASN A 175 3.53 20.88 16.42
CA ASN A 175 4.53 20.20 17.22
C ASN A 175 3.93 18.95 17.87
N ASN A 176 4.68 17.84 17.90
CA ASN A 176 4.24 16.55 18.46
C ASN A 176 2.92 16.03 17.85
N CYS A 177 2.72 16.24 16.54
CA CYS A 177 1.68 15.60 15.75
C CYS A 177 2.37 14.64 14.76
N TYR A 178 2.06 13.36 14.86
CA TYR A 178 2.69 12.34 14.03
C TYR A 178 1.78 11.13 13.80
N VAL A 179 2.08 10.36 12.76
CA VAL A 179 1.40 9.09 12.51
C VAL A 179 1.86 8.08 13.56
N TYR A 180 0.95 7.68 14.44
CA TYR A 180 1.19 6.69 15.48
C TYR A 180 1.24 5.27 14.90
N GLY A 181 0.36 4.99 13.92
CA GLY A 181 0.27 3.72 13.24
C GLY A 181 -0.95 3.65 12.35
N TYR A 182 -1.31 2.42 12.00
CA TYR A 182 -2.45 2.15 11.11
C TYR A 182 -3.27 0.97 11.63
N VAL A 183 -4.57 1.10 11.59
CA VAL A 183 -5.50 -0.03 11.68
C VAL A 183 -5.75 -0.51 10.26
N CYS A 184 -5.32 -1.71 9.94
CA CYS A 184 -5.38 -2.27 8.59
C CYS A 184 -6.53 -3.27 8.48
N GLY A 185 -7.55 -2.94 7.69
CA GLY A 185 -8.64 -3.85 7.38
C GLY A 185 -8.21 -4.89 6.33
N VAL A 186 -8.32 -6.15 6.64
CA VAL A 186 -8.07 -7.28 5.73
C VAL A 186 -9.40 -7.74 5.16
N VAL A 187 -9.54 -7.69 3.83
CA VAL A 187 -10.76 -8.12 3.13
C VAL A 187 -10.70 -9.58 2.73
N GLN A 188 -9.51 -10.08 2.44
CA GLN A 188 -9.31 -11.43 1.92
C GLN A 188 -7.95 -11.97 2.35
N GLU A 189 -7.91 -13.21 2.87
CA GLU A 189 -6.69 -13.81 3.46
C GLU A 189 -5.60 -14.15 2.45
N ASP A 190 -6.00 -14.54 1.25
CA ASP A 190 -5.11 -15.06 0.20
C ASP A 190 -4.53 -13.97 -0.69
N ILE A 191 -4.83 -12.71 -0.44
CA ILE A 191 -4.20 -11.57 -1.11
C ILE A 191 -3.53 -10.63 -0.11
N ASN A 192 -2.36 -10.11 -0.45
CA ASN A 192 -1.61 -9.20 0.41
C ASN A 192 -2.02 -7.74 0.18
N VAL A 193 -3.33 -7.45 0.29
CA VAL A 193 -3.90 -6.10 0.16
C VAL A 193 -4.74 -5.79 1.38
N VAL A 194 -4.54 -4.60 1.95
CA VAL A 194 -5.24 -4.12 3.13
C VAL A 194 -5.77 -2.71 2.91
N ILE A 195 -6.73 -2.30 3.73
CA ILE A 195 -7.24 -0.93 3.79
C ILE A 195 -6.63 -0.26 5.04
N PRO A 196 -5.65 0.64 4.87
CA PRO A 196 -5.02 1.31 6.00
C PRO A 196 -5.88 2.47 6.51
N LEU A 197 -6.18 2.48 7.79
CA LEU A 197 -6.81 3.57 8.50
C LEU A 197 -5.74 4.24 9.36
N GLU A 198 -5.35 5.45 9.01
CA GLU A 198 -4.28 6.18 9.67
C GLU A 198 -4.67 6.63 11.06
N VAL A 199 -3.86 6.29 12.05
CA VAL A 199 -4.00 6.75 13.44
C VAL A 199 -2.96 7.83 13.71
N MET A 200 -3.43 9.04 14.03
CA MET A 200 -2.59 10.18 14.39
C MET A 200 -2.52 10.34 15.91
N SER A 201 -1.33 10.70 16.40
CA SER A 201 -1.10 11.11 17.77
C SER A 201 -0.94 12.62 17.87
N PHE A 202 -1.50 13.21 18.91
CA PHE A 202 -1.40 14.62 19.27
C PHE A 202 -0.86 14.73 20.70
N ASN A 203 0.42 15.05 20.85
CA ASN A 203 1.15 15.12 22.14
C ASN A 203 1.15 13.81 22.96
N ASP A 204 0.88 12.66 22.36
CA ASP A 204 0.64 11.40 23.10
C ASP A 204 -0.52 11.44 24.10
N GLU A 205 -1.38 12.47 24.03
CA GLU A 205 -2.51 12.68 24.93
C GLU A 205 -3.87 12.48 24.25
N ALA A 206 -3.90 12.70 22.92
CA ALA A 206 -5.12 12.54 22.14
C ALA A 206 -4.80 11.85 20.80
N TYR A 207 -5.78 11.16 20.26
CA TYR A 207 -5.62 10.41 19.02
C TYR A 207 -6.82 10.64 18.09
N SER A 208 -6.55 10.54 16.79
CA SER A 208 -7.59 10.45 15.76
C SER A 208 -7.35 9.27 14.83
N ILE A 209 -8.42 8.84 14.16
CA ILE A 209 -8.35 7.90 13.06
C ILE A 209 -8.94 8.54 11.81
N ARG A 210 -8.27 8.38 10.67
CA ARG A 210 -8.72 8.91 9.38
C ARG A 210 -9.39 7.82 8.56
N ILE A 211 -10.65 8.09 8.16
CA ILE A 211 -11.47 7.20 7.31
C ILE A 211 -12.08 8.06 6.21
N ASP A 212 -11.86 7.71 4.95
CA ASP A 212 -12.38 8.43 3.78
C ASP A 212 -12.13 9.96 3.85
N ASP A 213 -10.89 10.35 4.17
CA ASP A 213 -10.46 11.75 4.33
C ASP A 213 -11.14 12.51 5.48
N ILE A 214 -11.90 11.83 6.34
CA ILE A 214 -12.50 12.40 7.55
C ILE A 214 -11.76 11.86 8.78
N GLU A 215 -11.38 12.78 9.66
CA GLU A 215 -10.79 12.41 10.95
C GLU A 215 -11.85 12.33 12.05
N TYR A 216 -11.76 11.27 12.83
CA TYR A 216 -12.61 11.04 14.01
C TYR A 216 -11.77 10.95 15.26
N VAL A 217 -12.26 11.54 16.36
CA VAL A 217 -11.59 11.42 17.67
C VAL A 217 -11.58 9.96 18.11
N LEU A 218 -10.40 9.48 18.46
CA LEU A 218 -10.18 8.12 18.93
C LEU A 218 -10.06 8.14 20.46
N PRO A 219 -10.92 7.44 21.22
CA PRO A 219 -10.79 7.36 22.67
C PRO A 219 -9.49 6.66 23.07
N GLN A 220 -8.74 7.19 24.05
CA GLN A 220 -7.51 6.60 24.56
C GLN A 220 -7.69 5.15 24.97
N GLU A 221 -8.77 4.85 25.66
CA GLU A 221 -9.11 3.49 26.11
C GLU A 221 -9.21 2.49 24.96
N TRP A 222 -9.61 2.95 23.79
CA TRP A 222 -9.69 2.11 22.61
C TRP A 222 -8.30 1.79 22.06
N LEU A 223 -7.43 2.79 22.00
CA LEU A 223 -6.05 2.60 21.56
C LEU A 223 -5.29 1.67 22.50
N ASP A 224 -5.45 1.86 23.83
CA ASP A 224 -4.82 1.01 24.84
C ASP A 224 -5.22 -0.47 24.70
N LYS A 225 -6.48 -0.72 24.32
CA LYS A 225 -6.97 -2.08 24.07
C LYS A 225 -6.41 -2.70 22.78
N LEU A 226 -6.14 -1.89 21.76
CA LEU A 226 -5.52 -2.35 20.51
C LEU A 226 -4.04 -2.72 20.68
N ILE A 227 -3.34 -2.05 21.62
CA ILE A 227 -1.88 -2.11 21.76
C ILE A 227 -1.46 -3.03 22.91
N SER A 228 -2.34 -3.27 23.89
CA SER A 228 -2.03 -3.96 25.14
C SER A 228 -1.99 -5.49 25.05
N GLU A 229 -1.88 -6.05 23.84
CA GLU A 229 -1.70 -7.49 23.63
C GLU A 229 -0.37 -7.78 22.85
#